data_924a065cdd5ecd1c56697362d9da91c8
#
_entry.id   924a065cdd5ecd1c56697362d9da91c8
#
_cell.length_a   1.000
_cell.length_b   1.000
_cell.length_c   1.000
_cell.angle_alpha   90.00
_cell.angle_beta   90.00
_cell.angle_gamma   90.00
#
_symmetry.space_group_name_H-M   'P 1'
#
loop_
_entity.id
_entity.type
_entity.pdbx_description
1 polymer ?
#
loop_
_entity_poly.entity_id
_entity_poly.type
_entity_poly.pdbx_seq_one_letter_code
_entity_poly.pdbx_strand_id
1 'polypeptide(L)'
;MKLAVLRSQALRDQQGEVRYYRKEGGSRVAVTLANATNVALDQNERYPGISSPTLGKRLDIPGGRAWQIAKFPLLWCYFERGDHLDVVRLLGERQDNTAILGDEFA
;
A
#
# COMPACT_ATOMS: atom_id res chain seq x y z
N MET A 1 11.82 -14.84 0.85
CA MET A 1 10.70 -14.06 1.41
C MET A 1 11.22 -12.87 2.20
N LYS A 2 10.68 -11.69 1.95
CA LYS A 2 11.05 -10.48 2.65
C LYS A 2 9.88 -9.97 3.47
N LEU A 3 10.09 -9.70 4.75
CA LEU A 3 9.03 -9.20 5.61
C LEU A 3 8.66 -7.76 5.23
N ALA A 4 7.35 -7.48 5.22
CA ALA A 4 6.84 -6.13 5.05
C ALA A 4 6.92 -5.39 6.37
N VAL A 5 7.59 -4.23 6.35
CA VAL A 5 7.71 -3.35 7.52
C VAL A 5 6.98 -2.06 7.19
N LEU A 6 5.89 -1.80 7.90
CA LEU A 6 5.07 -0.61 7.65
C LEU A 6 5.63 0.57 8.42
N ARG A 7 5.83 1.68 7.70
CA ARG A 7 6.07 2.96 8.38
C ARG A 7 4.82 3.36 9.16
N SER A 8 5.00 4.19 10.19
CA SER A 8 3.88 4.63 11.02
C SER A 8 2.72 5.21 10.20
N GLN A 9 3.04 5.98 9.17
CA GLN A 9 2.00 6.57 8.32
C GLN A 9 1.26 5.51 7.52
N ALA A 10 1.94 4.45 7.04
CA ALA A 10 1.29 3.36 6.33
C ALA A 10 0.28 2.63 7.23
N LEU A 11 0.66 2.41 8.49
CA LEU A 11 -0.25 1.80 9.46
C LEU A 11 -1.46 2.71 9.74
N ARG A 12 -1.24 4.01 9.89
CA ARG A 12 -2.34 4.97 10.07
C ARG A 12 -3.25 5.02 8.85
N ASP A 13 -2.69 4.92 7.64
CA ASP A 13 -3.48 4.87 6.41
C ASP A 13 -4.40 3.64 6.41
N GLN A 14 -3.86 2.47 6.76
CA GLN A 14 -4.63 1.23 6.83
C GLN A 14 -5.79 1.37 7.83
N GLN A 15 -5.50 1.87 9.02
CA GLN A 15 -6.51 2.08 10.06
C GLN A 15 -7.57 3.10 9.61
N GLY A 16 -7.14 4.16 8.94
CA GLY A 16 -8.05 5.18 8.42
C GLY A 16 -8.98 4.64 7.35
N GLU A 17 -8.48 3.82 6.44
CA GLU A 17 -9.30 3.20 5.40
C GLU A 17 -10.31 2.22 6.01
N VAL A 18 -9.90 1.43 7.00
CA VAL A 18 -10.80 0.52 7.70
C VAL A 18 -11.95 1.29 8.36
N ARG A 19 -11.64 2.41 9.02
CA ARG A 19 -12.67 3.26 9.64
C ARG A 19 -13.60 3.87 8.60
N TYR A 20 -13.05 4.35 7.50
CA TYR A 20 -13.83 4.94 6.41
C TYR A 20 -14.83 3.92 5.83
N TYR A 21 -14.34 2.74 5.49
CA TYR A 21 -15.20 1.70 4.91
C TYR A 21 -16.20 1.15 5.90
N ARG A 22 -15.89 1.16 7.20
CA ARG A 22 -16.87 0.79 8.24
C ARG A 22 -18.02 1.79 8.27
N LYS A 23 -17.70 3.07 8.22
CA LYS A 23 -18.69 4.15 8.23
C LYS A 23 -19.58 4.10 6.98
N GLU A 24 -19.00 3.89 5.82
CA GLU A 24 -19.71 3.95 4.55
C GLU A 24 -20.38 2.63 4.17
N GLY A 25 -19.79 1.50 4.52
CA GLY A 25 -20.24 0.18 4.07
C GLY A 25 -20.54 -0.83 5.17
N GLY A 26 -20.33 -0.49 6.44
CA GLY A 26 -20.59 -1.37 7.58
C GLY A 26 -19.43 -2.24 8.00
N SER A 27 -19.61 -2.98 9.09
CA SER A 27 -18.57 -3.78 9.71
C SER A 27 -18.05 -4.89 8.80
N ARG A 28 -18.93 -5.52 8.02
CA ARG A 28 -18.53 -6.61 7.11
C ARG A 28 -17.55 -6.11 6.06
N VAL A 29 -17.83 -4.96 5.47
CA VAL A 29 -16.95 -4.36 4.46
C VAL A 29 -15.61 -3.98 5.09
N ALA A 30 -15.62 -3.42 6.30
CA ALA A 30 -14.40 -3.06 7.01
C ALA A 30 -13.51 -4.28 7.28
N VAL A 31 -14.09 -5.40 7.70
CA VAL A 31 -13.35 -6.65 7.93
C VAL A 31 -12.78 -7.18 6.62
N THR A 32 -13.58 -7.16 5.55
CA THR A 32 -13.13 -7.60 4.23
C THR A 32 -11.93 -6.76 3.76
N LEU A 33 -11.99 -5.45 3.95
CA LEU A 33 -10.88 -4.56 3.59
C LEU A 33 -9.64 -4.86 4.42
N ALA A 34 -9.79 -5.00 5.74
CA ALA A 34 -8.64 -5.30 6.60
C ALA A 34 -7.96 -6.60 6.17
N ASN A 35 -8.75 -7.63 5.90
CA ASN A 35 -8.22 -8.91 5.41
C ASN A 35 -7.55 -8.76 4.06
N ALA A 36 -8.14 -8.02 3.13
CA ALA A 36 -7.57 -7.81 1.80
C ALA A 36 -6.22 -7.11 1.86
N THR A 37 -6.08 -6.08 2.72
CA THR A 37 -4.81 -5.38 2.88
C THR A 37 -3.74 -6.29 3.47
N ASN A 38 -4.10 -7.14 4.42
CA ASN A 38 -3.15 -8.07 5.03
C ASN A 38 -2.76 -9.20 4.07
N VAL A 39 -3.71 -9.71 3.28
CA VAL A 39 -3.42 -10.72 2.25
C VAL A 39 -2.46 -10.14 1.21
N ALA A 40 -2.67 -8.89 0.82
CA ALA A 40 -1.79 -8.23 -0.16
C ALA A 40 -0.36 -8.10 0.39
N LEU A 41 -0.18 -7.76 1.66
CA LEU A 41 1.14 -7.72 2.29
C LEU A 41 1.80 -9.10 2.30
N ASP A 42 1.04 -10.15 2.62
CA ASP A 42 1.54 -11.51 2.62
C ASP A 42 2.00 -11.94 1.23
N GLN A 43 1.20 -11.65 0.20
CA GLN A 43 1.56 -11.95 -1.19
C GLN A 43 2.81 -11.16 -1.61
N ASN A 44 2.90 -9.91 -1.20
CA ASN A 44 4.03 -9.05 -1.52
C ASN A 44 5.31 -9.56 -0.87
N GLU A 45 5.23 -10.07 0.37
CA GLU A 45 6.37 -10.68 1.04
C GLU A 45 6.88 -11.91 0.31
N ARG A 46 5.97 -12.72 -0.24
CA ARG A 46 6.32 -13.95 -0.98
C ARG A 46 6.85 -13.67 -2.38
N TYR A 47 6.33 -12.64 -3.03
CA TYR A 47 6.62 -12.34 -4.43
C TYR A 47 6.99 -10.86 -4.63
N PRO A 48 8.04 -10.36 -3.96
CA PRO A 48 8.33 -8.92 -3.97
C PRO A 48 8.68 -8.37 -5.34
N GLY A 49 9.16 -9.20 -6.25
CA GLY A 49 9.56 -8.77 -7.59
C GLY A 49 8.43 -8.72 -8.62
N ILE A 50 7.21 -9.17 -8.26
CA ILE A 50 6.10 -9.25 -9.21
C ILE A 50 5.31 -7.94 -9.28
N SER A 51 5.43 -7.08 -8.28
CA SER A 51 4.69 -5.82 -8.24
C SER A 51 5.09 -4.89 -9.39
N SER A 52 4.18 -3.95 -9.68
CA SER A 52 4.40 -3.00 -10.77
C SER A 52 5.40 -1.91 -10.36
N PRO A 53 6.45 -1.66 -11.16
CA PRO A 53 7.34 -0.52 -10.95
C PRO A 53 6.74 0.78 -11.51
N THR A 54 5.51 0.75 -12.00
CA THR A 54 4.87 1.88 -12.69
C THR A 54 4.83 3.13 -11.84
N LEU A 55 4.60 2.99 -10.52
CA LEU A 55 4.54 4.13 -9.62
C LEU A 55 5.84 4.92 -9.63
N GLY A 56 6.98 4.24 -9.52
CA GLY A 56 8.28 4.89 -9.55
C GLY A 56 8.54 5.58 -10.88
N LYS A 57 8.16 4.95 -11.99
CA LYS A 57 8.30 5.53 -13.32
C LYS A 57 7.44 6.77 -13.51
N ARG A 58 6.17 6.70 -13.09
CA ARG A 58 5.22 7.83 -13.23
C ARG A 58 5.64 9.06 -12.44
N LEU A 59 6.20 8.84 -11.26
CA LEU A 59 6.55 9.92 -10.34
C LEU A 59 8.04 10.27 -10.38
N ASP A 60 8.79 9.61 -11.27
CA ASP A 60 10.25 9.76 -11.34
C ASP A 60 10.92 9.48 -9.99
N ILE A 61 10.43 8.43 -9.31
CA ILE A 61 10.96 7.98 -8.02
C ILE A 61 11.62 6.62 -8.22
N PRO A 62 12.95 6.56 -8.32
CA PRO A 62 13.66 5.30 -8.57
C PRO A 62 13.37 4.27 -7.47
N GLY A 63 12.99 3.06 -7.88
CA GLY A 63 12.74 1.95 -6.97
C GLY A 63 11.37 1.94 -6.32
N GLY A 64 10.54 2.96 -6.55
CA GLY A 64 9.17 2.97 -6.03
C GLY A 64 8.30 1.91 -6.69
N ARG A 65 7.58 1.13 -5.88
CA ARG A 65 6.71 0.05 -6.35
C ARG A 65 5.33 0.15 -5.72
N ALA A 66 4.35 -0.45 -6.39
CA ALA A 66 2.97 -0.49 -5.92
C ALA A 66 2.41 -1.90 -6.00
N TRP A 67 1.63 -2.27 -5.00
CA TRP A 67 0.90 -3.55 -4.97
C TRP A 67 -0.58 -3.27 -4.74
N GLN A 68 -1.40 -3.63 -5.72
CA GLN A 68 -2.84 -3.34 -5.69
C GLN A 68 -3.57 -4.27 -4.73
N ILE A 69 -4.54 -3.71 -3.99
CA ILE A 69 -5.40 -4.47 -3.10
C ILE A 69 -6.54 -5.08 -3.92
N ALA A 70 -6.78 -6.38 -3.75
CA ALA A 70 -7.86 -7.06 -4.46
C ALA A 70 -9.22 -6.47 -4.06
N LYS A 71 -10.05 -6.13 -5.05
CA LYS A 71 -11.44 -5.66 -4.91
C LYS A 71 -11.61 -4.24 -4.35
N PHE A 72 -10.51 -3.54 -4.05
CA PHE A 72 -10.58 -2.18 -3.54
C PHE A 72 -9.67 -1.27 -4.37
N PRO A 73 -10.05 0.00 -4.55
CA PRO A 73 -9.22 0.96 -5.32
C PRO A 73 -8.10 1.53 -4.47
N LEU A 74 -7.30 0.66 -3.89
CA LEU A 74 -6.20 1.00 -2.98
C LEU A 74 -4.95 0.27 -3.41
N LEU A 75 -3.79 0.84 -3.07
CA LEU A 75 -2.52 0.17 -3.30
C LEU A 75 -1.53 0.47 -2.18
N TRP A 76 -0.72 -0.54 -1.84
CA TRP A 76 0.44 -0.38 -0.99
C TRP A 76 1.58 0.20 -1.81
N CYS A 77 2.21 1.24 -1.29
CA CYS A 77 3.39 1.87 -1.90
C CYS A 77 4.60 1.51 -1.08
N TYR A 78 5.65 0.98 -1.71
CA TYR A 78 6.80 0.46 -0.98
C TYR A 78 8.08 0.51 -1.79
N PHE A 79 9.22 0.36 -1.08
CA PHE A 79 10.51 0.07 -1.67
C PHE A 79 10.94 -1.34 -1.30
N GLU A 80 11.55 -2.05 -2.23
CA GLU A 80 12.21 -3.31 -1.93
C GLU A 80 13.63 -3.02 -1.45
N ARG A 81 13.90 -3.34 -0.18
CA ARG A 81 15.23 -3.22 0.41
C ARG A 81 15.94 -4.57 0.37
N GLY A 82 17.18 -4.62 0.87
CA GLY A 82 17.96 -5.86 0.88
C GLY A 82 17.33 -6.97 1.70
N ASP A 83 16.76 -6.64 2.86
CA ASP A 83 16.26 -7.61 3.83
C ASP A 83 14.77 -7.45 4.17
N HIS A 84 14.10 -6.43 3.64
CA HIS A 84 12.68 -6.19 3.94
C HIS A 84 12.02 -5.37 2.83
N LEU A 85 10.68 -5.29 2.91
CA LEU A 85 9.88 -4.37 2.10
C LEU A 85 9.55 -3.15 2.96
N ASP A 86 10.00 -1.97 2.53
CA ASP A 86 9.76 -0.72 3.25
C ASP A 86 8.43 -0.14 2.77
N VAL A 87 7.35 -0.43 3.51
CA VAL A 87 5.99 -0.03 3.12
C VAL A 87 5.74 1.39 3.62
N VAL A 88 5.60 2.31 2.68
CA VAL A 88 5.58 3.74 2.95
C VAL A 88 4.18 4.27 3.17
N ARG A 89 3.23 3.90 2.32
CA ARG A 89 1.84 4.40 2.35
C ARG A 89 0.86 3.36 1.83
N LEU A 90 -0.41 3.48 2.26
CA LEU A 90 -1.56 2.88 1.60
C LEU A 90 -2.38 4.02 0.99
N LEU A 91 -2.53 4.04 -0.32
CA LEU A 91 -3.15 5.14 -1.02
C LEU A 91 -4.29 4.68 -1.93
N GLY A 92 -5.26 5.58 -2.14
CA GLY A 92 -6.32 5.36 -3.12
C GLY A 92 -5.80 5.61 -4.53
N GLU A 93 -6.25 4.80 -5.48
CA GLU A 93 -5.83 4.92 -6.88
C GLU A 93 -6.26 6.24 -7.51
N ARG A 94 -7.31 6.88 -6.97
CA ARG A 94 -7.88 8.11 -7.51
C ARG A 94 -7.38 9.37 -6.82
N GLN A 95 -6.50 9.23 -5.83
CA GLN A 95 -5.91 10.37 -5.14
C GLN A 95 -4.79 10.99 -5.97
N ASP A 96 -4.47 12.26 -5.68
CA ASP A 96 -3.29 12.90 -6.25
C ASP A 96 -2.04 12.35 -5.56
N ASN A 97 -1.59 11.18 -6.04
CA ASN A 97 -0.46 10.48 -5.44
C ASN A 97 0.87 11.22 -5.64
N THR A 98 0.96 12.08 -6.66
CA THR A 98 2.16 12.88 -6.91
C THR A 98 2.42 13.82 -5.73
N ALA A 99 1.39 14.54 -5.28
CA ALA A 99 1.53 15.46 -4.15
C ALA A 99 1.82 14.72 -2.84
N ILE A 100 1.13 13.58 -2.62
CA ILE A 100 1.27 12.82 -1.38
C ILE A 100 2.64 12.14 -1.31
N LEU A 101 3.04 11.43 -2.36
CA LEU A 101 4.26 10.64 -2.37
C LEU A 101 5.51 11.47 -2.53
N GLY A 102 5.41 12.67 -3.12
CA GLY A 102 6.54 13.57 -3.25
C GLY A 102 7.20 13.86 -1.91
N ASP A 103 6.41 14.06 -0.86
CA ASP A 103 6.92 14.31 0.49
C ASP A 103 7.50 13.04 1.13
N GLU A 104 6.90 11.88 0.89
CA GLU A 104 7.30 10.62 1.52
C GLU A 104 8.57 10.03 0.93
N PHE A 105 8.77 10.21 -0.38
CA PHE A 105 9.91 9.62 -1.09
C PHE A 105 11.05 10.61 -1.31
N ALA A 106 10.80 11.88 -1.07
CA ALA A 106 11.85 12.88 -1.15
C ALA A 106 12.82 12.77 0.02
#